data_3429366b102eeeebc0bd19a273a7fe38
#
_entry.id   3429366b102eeeebc0bd19a273a7fe38
#
_cell.length_a   1.000
_cell.length_b   1.000
_cell.length_c   1.000
_cell.angle_alpha   90.00
_cell.angle_beta   90.00
_cell.angle_gamma   90.00
#
_symmetry.space_group_name_H-M   'P 1'
#
loop_
_entity.id
_entity.type
_entity.pdbx_description
1 polymer ?
#
loop_
_entity_poly.entity_id
_entity_poly.type
_entity_poly.pdbx_seq_one_letter_code
_entity_poly.pdbx_strand_id
1 'polypeptide(L)'
;MEAIAVEISSGARVDSIVLDLRGNPGGLLAAAVEVCDLFLDEGVIVSTRGRRIAADAGDDAALEMRRATRGAAVADLRMAVLVDGLTASAAEVVAACLQDHGRAIVVGSRTFGKGTVQSILPLSDGSGLVKLTTAEYFRPSRVNIHRRNDDDSRDAWGVTPDPGCELTPTRRQLESLDVWRRLRDTVPSKGIDADREASTSRTALPRHADPVLAKALDCLRSDR
;
A
#
# COMPACT_ATOMS: atom_id res chain seq x y z
N MET A 1 2.02 11.58 8.10
CA MET A 1 2.40 11.23 9.49
C MET A 1 2.46 12.46 10.39
N GLU A 2 3.12 13.52 9.98
CA GLU A 2 3.23 14.76 10.76
C GLU A 2 1.86 15.35 11.19
N ALA A 3 0.86 15.37 10.29
CA ALA A 3 -0.50 15.84 10.60
C ALA A 3 -1.17 15.01 11.71
N ILE A 4 -1.00 13.68 11.71
CA ILE A 4 -1.54 12.80 12.76
C ILE A 4 -0.85 13.06 14.09
N ALA A 5 0.47 13.25 14.10
CA ALA A 5 1.23 13.58 15.30
C ALA A 5 0.78 14.94 15.89
N VAL A 6 0.48 15.93 15.05
CA VAL A 6 -0.05 17.22 15.50
C VAL A 6 -1.43 17.08 16.11
N GLU A 7 -2.35 16.30 15.52
CA GLU A 7 -3.68 16.05 16.10
C GLU A 7 -3.61 15.36 17.46
N ILE A 8 -2.79 14.32 17.59
CA ILE A 8 -2.58 13.63 18.87
C ILE A 8 -2.03 14.61 19.92
N SER A 9 -1.06 15.45 19.55
CA SER A 9 -0.46 16.45 20.44
C SER A 9 -1.43 17.56 20.84
N SER A 10 -2.45 17.85 20.04
CA SER A 10 -3.50 18.83 20.34
C SER A 10 -4.59 18.30 21.28
N GLY A 11 -4.49 17.03 21.74
CA GLY A 11 -5.45 16.38 22.60
C GLY A 11 -6.64 15.74 21.87
N ALA A 12 -6.60 15.65 20.55
CA ALA A 12 -7.57 14.88 19.79
C ALA A 12 -7.41 13.39 20.10
N ARG A 13 -8.52 12.71 20.40
CA ARG A 13 -8.50 11.27 20.68
C ARG A 13 -8.50 10.49 19.37
N VAL A 14 -7.31 10.16 18.86
CA VAL A 14 -7.11 9.23 17.75
C VAL A 14 -6.81 7.85 18.34
N ASP A 15 -7.65 6.86 18.10
CA ASP A 15 -7.51 5.50 18.62
C ASP A 15 -7.24 4.45 17.52
N SER A 16 -7.32 4.85 16.27
CA SER A 16 -7.08 3.97 15.12
C SER A 16 -6.69 4.72 13.85
N ILE A 17 -6.00 4.01 12.94
CA ILE A 17 -5.56 4.50 11.64
C ILE A 17 -6.11 3.59 10.54
N VAL A 18 -6.55 4.19 9.44
CA VAL A 18 -6.86 3.48 8.20
C VAL A 18 -5.92 3.95 7.10
N LEU A 19 -5.09 3.04 6.60
CA LEU A 19 -4.23 3.27 5.45
C LEU A 19 -4.93 2.78 4.17
N ASP A 20 -5.30 3.70 3.29
CA ASP A 20 -5.98 3.36 2.03
C ASP A 20 -4.97 3.17 0.89
N LEU A 21 -4.75 1.91 0.50
CA LEU A 21 -3.89 1.51 -0.61
C LEU A 21 -4.69 1.07 -1.85
N ARG A 22 -5.99 1.24 -1.86
CA ARG A 22 -6.84 0.89 -3.00
C ARG A 22 -6.47 1.74 -4.23
N GLY A 23 -6.31 1.09 -5.38
CA GLY A 23 -5.89 1.75 -6.61
C GLY A 23 -4.42 2.20 -6.63
N ASN A 24 -3.61 1.85 -5.63
CA ASN A 24 -2.19 2.19 -5.59
C ASN A 24 -1.36 1.15 -6.38
N PRO A 25 -0.78 1.50 -7.55
CA PRO A 25 -0.02 0.58 -8.38
C PRO A 25 1.38 0.28 -7.83
N GLY A 26 1.74 0.84 -6.68
CA GLY A 26 3.06 0.76 -6.09
C GLY A 26 3.94 1.97 -6.42
N GLY A 27 5.24 1.77 -6.32
CA GLY A 27 6.25 2.81 -6.51
C GLY A 27 7.64 2.27 -6.17
N LEU A 28 8.46 3.10 -5.52
CA LEU A 28 9.80 2.72 -5.08
C LEU A 28 9.73 1.76 -3.89
N LEU A 29 10.55 0.70 -3.92
CA LEU A 29 10.67 -0.23 -2.79
C LEU A 29 11.18 0.49 -1.52
N ALA A 30 12.10 1.44 -1.68
CA ALA A 30 12.60 2.23 -0.56
C ALA A 30 11.48 2.97 0.18
N ALA A 31 10.55 3.60 -0.56
CA ALA A 31 9.40 4.27 0.03
C ALA A 31 8.46 3.30 0.77
N ALA A 32 8.25 2.09 0.23
CA ALA A 32 7.47 1.06 0.94
C ALA A 32 8.14 0.63 2.25
N VAL A 33 9.46 0.49 2.25
CA VAL A 33 10.23 0.18 3.46
C VAL A 33 10.09 1.30 4.50
N GLU A 34 10.26 2.56 4.09
CA GLU A 34 10.09 3.72 4.97
C GLU A 34 8.68 3.82 5.56
N VAL A 35 7.64 3.53 4.75
CA VAL A 35 6.26 3.49 5.25
C VAL A 35 6.06 2.39 6.28
N CYS A 36 6.58 1.18 6.04
CA CYS A 36 6.49 0.10 7.02
C CYS A 36 7.23 0.44 8.32
N ASP A 37 8.39 1.08 8.20
CA ASP A 37 9.22 1.47 9.34
C ASP A 37 8.55 2.48 10.28
N LEU A 38 7.58 3.26 9.77
CA LEU A 38 6.76 4.15 10.61
C LEU A 38 5.84 3.39 11.60
N PHE A 39 5.54 2.13 11.32
CA PHE A 39 4.55 1.33 12.05
C PHE A 39 5.13 0.10 12.76
N LEU A 40 6.41 -0.23 12.52
CA LEU A 40 7.07 -1.42 13.06
C LEU A 40 8.36 -1.04 13.79
N ASP A 41 8.56 -1.59 14.99
CA ASP A 41 9.79 -1.40 15.77
C ASP A 41 10.90 -2.39 15.39
N GLU A 42 10.54 -3.53 14.81
CA GLU A 42 11.50 -4.57 14.45
C GLU A 42 10.93 -5.56 13.42
N GLY A 43 11.78 -6.41 12.91
CA GLY A 43 11.39 -7.50 12.02
C GLY A 43 11.77 -7.27 10.57
N VAL A 44 11.52 -8.26 9.73
CA VAL A 44 11.75 -8.19 8.29
C VAL A 44 10.57 -7.48 7.64
N ILE A 45 10.83 -6.47 6.81
CA ILE A 45 9.79 -5.79 6.02
C ILE A 45 9.55 -6.54 4.72
N VAL A 46 10.63 -6.82 4.00
CA VAL A 46 10.60 -7.52 2.71
C VAL A 46 11.94 -8.18 2.46
N SER A 47 11.94 -9.29 1.76
CA SER A 47 13.15 -9.85 1.17
C SER A 47 13.02 -9.90 -0.35
N THR A 48 14.15 -9.75 -1.05
CA THR A 48 14.25 -9.91 -2.49
C THR A 48 15.19 -11.05 -2.80
N ARG A 49 14.80 -11.90 -3.75
CA ARG A 49 15.63 -12.97 -4.27
C ARG A 49 15.80 -12.78 -5.76
N GLY A 50 17.04 -12.64 -6.21
CA GLY A 50 17.28 -12.39 -7.61
C GLY A 50 18.70 -12.71 -8.05
N ARG A 51 18.93 -12.65 -9.35
CA ARG A 51 20.23 -12.84 -9.97
C ARG A 51 21.08 -11.59 -9.74
N ARG A 52 22.32 -11.75 -9.26
CA ARG A 52 23.30 -10.67 -9.27
C ARG A 52 23.69 -10.36 -10.73
N ILE A 53 23.61 -9.09 -11.10
CA ILE A 53 23.93 -8.64 -12.47
C ILE A 53 25.43 -8.34 -12.62
N ALA A 54 26.23 -8.44 -11.55
CA ALA A 54 27.67 -8.20 -11.61
C ALA A 54 28.39 -9.41 -12.23
N ALA A 55 29.36 -9.13 -13.13
CA ALA A 55 30.13 -10.12 -13.87
C ALA A 55 30.88 -11.15 -13.00
N ASP A 56 31.15 -10.80 -11.73
CA ASP A 56 31.90 -11.63 -10.78
C ASP A 56 30.99 -12.39 -9.78
N ALA A 57 29.71 -12.31 -9.93
CA ALA A 57 28.75 -12.96 -9.04
C ALA A 57 28.48 -14.37 -9.52
N GLY A 58 28.89 -15.36 -8.75
CA GLY A 58 28.51 -16.75 -8.98
C GLY A 58 26.98 -16.92 -9.06
N ASP A 59 26.53 -18.09 -9.48
CA ASP A 59 25.11 -18.42 -9.80
C ASP A 59 24.16 -18.40 -8.58
N ASP A 60 24.66 -18.01 -7.39
CA ASP A 60 23.87 -17.93 -6.16
C ASP A 60 22.93 -16.72 -6.17
N ALA A 61 21.64 -17.00 -6.10
CA ALA A 61 20.61 -16.00 -5.96
C ALA A 61 20.84 -15.17 -4.68
N ALA A 62 21.18 -13.88 -4.85
CA ALA A 62 21.38 -13.00 -3.71
C ALA A 62 20.03 -12.76 -3.00
N LEU A 63 20.01 -13.08 -1.71
CA LEU A 63 18.89 -12.75 -0.81
C LEU A 63 19.22 -11.43 -0.11
N GLU A 64 18.49 -10.38 -0.42
CA GLU A 64 18.55 -9.14 0.31
C GLU A 64 17.33 -9.01 1.23
N MET A 65 17.54 -8.59 2.47
CA MET A 65 16.46 -8.33 3.43
C MET A 65 16.47 -6.88 3.87
N ARG A 66 15.31 -6.26 3.86
CA ARG A 66 15.06 -4.97 4.49
C ARG A 66 14.34 -5.20 5.80
N ARG A 67 14.80 -4.54 6.86
CA ARG A 67 14.29 -4.69 8.23
C ARG A 67 13.81 -3.36 8.76
N ALA A 68 12.85 -3.40 9.65
CA ALA A 68 12.42 -2.25 10.42
C ALA A 68 13.52 -1.82 11.39
N THR A 69 13.57 -0.51 11.64
CA THR A 69 14.43 0.13 12.63
C THR A 69 13.59 0.52 13.84
N ARG A 70 14.22 0.60 15.01
CA ARG A 70 13.49 0.94 16.25
C ARG A 70 12.97 2.38 16.23
N GLY A 71 11.80 2.59 16.79
CA GLY A 71 11.20 3.92 16.98
C GLY A 71 9.98 4.17 16.11
N ALA A 72 9.10 3.16 15.97
CA ALA A 72 7.84 3.32 15.26
C ALA A 72 7.06 4.54 15.75
N ALA A 73 6.69 5.43 14.83
CA ALA A 73 6.05 6.71 15.17
C ALA A 73 4.64 6.54 15.76
N VAL A 74 3.96 5.41 15.48
CA VAL A 74 2.57 5.14 15.85
C VAL A 74 2.33 3.64 16.14
N ALA A 75 3.14 3.06 17.02
CA ALA A 75 3.08 1.64 17.35
C ALA A 75 1.74 1.24 18.04
N ASP A 76 1.18 2.11 18.88
CA ASP A 76 0.08 1.77 19.78
C ASP A 76 -1.33 1.92 19.19
N LEU A 77 -1.46 2.56 18.02
CA LEU A 77 -2.77 2.77 17.40
C LEU A 77 -3.20 1.52 16.63
N ARG A 78 -4.46 1.11 16.79
CA ARG A 78 -5.04 0.05 15.94
C ARG A 78 -5.01 0.47 14.47
N MET A 79 -4.78 -0.49 13.58
CA MET A 79 -4.60 -0.16 12.18
C MET A 79 -5.35 -1.11 11.24
N ALA A 80 -5.96 -0.54 10.20
CA ALA A 80 -6.47 -1.27 9.05
C ALA A 80 -5.82 -0.78 7.76
N VAL A 81 -5.63 -1.68 6.81
CA VAL A 81 -5.15 -1.39 5.46
C VAL A 81 -6.23 -1.77 4.46
N LEU A 82 -6.67 -0.80 3.66
CA LEU A 82 -7.64 -1.06 2.59
C LEU A 82 -6.90 -1.42 1.30
N VAL A 83 -7.28 -2.53 0.68
CA VAL A 83 -6.68 -3.03 -0.56
C VAL A 83 -7.73 -3.42 -1.59
N ASP A 84 -7.33 -3.43 -2.87
CA ASP A 84 -8.13 -3.90 -3.98
C ASP A 84 -7.28 -4.56 -5.07
N GLY A 85 -7.92 -5.07 -6.13
CA GLY A 85 -7.22 -5.71 -7.25
C GLY A 85 -6.29 -4.78 -8.07
N LEU A 86 -6.26 -3.48 -7.79
CA LEU A 86 -5.33 -2.50 -8.39
C LEU A 86 -4.18 -2.16 -7.44
N THR A 87 -4.25 -2.58 -6.17
CA THR A 87 -3.13 -2.49 -5.24
C THR A 87 -2.01 -3.42 -5.72
N ALA A 88 -0.84 -2.88 -6.06
CA ALA A 88 0.21 -3.65 -6.73
C ALA A 88 1.64 -3.32 -6.25
N SER A 89 2.59 -4.28 -6.42
CA SER A 89 4.03 -4.07 -6.26
C SER A 89 4.40 -3.54 -4.85
N ALA A 90 5.06 -2.37 -4.75
CA ALA A 90 5.48 -1.77 -3.48
C ALA A 90 4.30 -1.56 -2.50
N ALA A 91 3.08 -1.29 -2.98
CA ALA A 91 1.89 -1.21 -2.14
C ALA A 91 1.51 -2.58 -1.55
N GLU A 92 1.72 -3.67 -2.31
CA GLU A 92 1.54 -5.03 -1.78
C GLU A 92 2.58 -5.38 -0.72
N VAL A 93 3.82 -4.90 -0.87
CA VAL A 93 4.86 -5.06 0.16
C VAL A 93 4.42 -4.43 1.47
N VAL A 94 3.86 -3.20 1.44
CA VAL A 94 3.34 -2.54 2.64
C VAL A 94 2.22 -3.34 3.28
N ALA A 95 1.20 -3.70 2.50
CA ALA A 95 0.05 -4.46 3.02
C ALA A 95 0.46 -5.82 3.59
N ALA A 96 1.30 -6.58 2.86
CA ALA A 96 1.81 -7.88 3.27
C ALA A 96 2.66 -7.80 4.55
N CYS A 97 3.52 -6.80 4.63
CA CYS A 97 4.39 -6.58 5.78
C CYS A 97 3.57 -6.31 7.05
N LEU A 98 2.64 -5.36 6.98
CA LEU A 98 1.81 -4.99 8.14
C LEU A 98 0.87 -6.13 8.56
N GLN A 99 0.38 -6.94 7.61
CA GLN A 99 -0.42 -8.13 7.88
C GLN A 99 0.41 -9.23 8.57
N ASP A 100 1.57 -9.59 8.01
CA ASP A 100 2.40 -10.68 8.53
C ASP A 100 2.92 -10.41 9.95
N HIS A 101 3.13 -9.13 10.29
CA HIS A 101 3.49 -8.72 11.65
C HIS A 101 2.29 -8.58 12.59
N GLY A 102 1.07 -8.83 12.13
CA GLY A 102 -0.15 -8.59 12.92
C GLY A 102 -0.33 -7.12 13.30
N ARG A 103 0.34 -6.20 12.57
CA ARG A 103 0.30 -4.77 12.87
C ARG A 103 -0.98 -4.11 12.36
N ALA A 104 -1.56 -4.63 11.28
CA ALA A 104 -2.78 -4.12 10.68
C ALA A 104 -3.67 -5.25 10.17
N ILE A 105 -4.98 -5.01 10.22
CA ILE A 105 -5.99 -5.85 9.59
C ILE A 105 -6.12 -5.42 8.13
N VAL A 106 -6.02 -6.36 7.19
CA VAL A 106 -6.18 -6.09 5.76
C VAL A 106 -7.64 -6.29 5.36
N VAL A 107 -8.24 -5.29 4.73
CA VAL A 107 -9.67 -5.23 4.38
C VAL A 107 -9.87 -4.91 2.90
N GLY A 108 -10.80 -5.58 2.24
CA GLY A 108 -11.13 -5.33 0.84
C GLY A 108 -11.14 -6.57 -0.04
N SER A 109 -10.43 -6.55 -1.16
CA SER A 109 -10.29 -7.68 -2.06
C SER A 109 -8.82 -7.99 -2.33
N ARG A 110 -8.52 -9.25 -2.75
CA ARG A 110 -7.16 -9.69 -3.07
C ARG A 110 -6.46 -8.71 -4.01
N THR A 111 -5.18 -8.42 -3.73
CA THR A 111 -4.35 -7.50 -4.51
C THR A 111 -3.92 -8.07 -5.87
N PHE A 112 -3.19 -7.31 -6.66
CA PHE A 112 -2.83 -7.62 -8.04
C PHE A 112 -1.88 -8.83 -8.19
N GLY A 113 -0.93 -9.00 -7.26
CA GLY A 113 0.07 -10.06 -7.32
C GLY A 113 1.29 -9.70 -8.17
N LYS A 114 1.79 -8.46 -8.10
CA LYS A 114 3.01 -8.05 -8.80
C LYS A 114 4.22 -8.13 -7.87
N GLY A 115 4.77 -9.33 -7.72
CA GLY A 115 5.90 -9.61 -6.84
C GLY A 115 7.27 -9.63 -7.55
N THR A 116 7.46 -8.86 -8.63
CA THR A 116 8.72 -8.83 -9.39
C THR A 116 9.42 -7.48 -9.31
N VAL A 117 10.76 -7.51 -9.22
CA VAL A 117 11.65 -6.35 -9.32
C VAL A 117 12.05 -6.13 -10.77
N GLN A 118 11.90 -4.90 -11.25
CA GLN A 118 12.33 -4.49 -12.57
C GLN A 118 13.58 -3.62 -12.46
N SER A 119 14.65 -4.01 -13.15
CA SER A 119 15.87 -3.21 -13.30
C SER A 119 15.93 -2.59 -14.69
N ILE A 120 16.37 -1.33 -14.75
CA ILE A 120 16.62 -0.61 -16.00
C ILE A 120 18.13 -0.57 -16.19
N LEU A 121 18.61 -1.21 -17.25
CA LEU A 121 20.02 -1.34 -17.57
C LEU A 121 20.34 -0.57 -18.86
N PRO A 122 21.35 0.31 -18.87
CA PRO A 122 21.82 0.93 -20.10
C PRO A 122 22.49 -0.12 -20.99
N LEU A 123 22.28 -0.03 -22.29
CA LEU A 123 23.04 -0.80 -23.27
C LEU A 123 24.48 -0.27 -23.33
N SER A 124 25.44 -1.18 -23.54
CA SER A 124 26.88 -0.84 -23.52
C SER A 124 27.29 0.14 -24.63
N ASP A 125 26.55 0.19 -25.70
CA ASP A 125 26.74 1.10 -26.84
C ASP A 125 26.04 2.46 -26.67
N GLY A 126 25.31 2.67 -25.55
CA GLY A 126 24.57 3.89 -25.28
C GLY A 126 23.32 4.09 -26.12
N SER A 127 22.92 3.11 -26.96
CA SER A 127 21.78 3.22 -27.90
C SER A 127 20.41 3.15 -27.22
N GLY A 128 20.34 2.70 -25.94
CA GLY A 128 19.07 2.54 -25.28
C GLY A 128 19.15 1.96 -23.86
N LEU A 129 17.97 1.61 -23.35
CA LEU A 129 17.79 1.01 -22.03
C LEU A 129 17.01 -0.30 -22.17
N VAL A 130 17.39 -1.32 -21.41
CA VAL A 130 16.67 -2.59 -21.29
C VAL A 130 16.04 -2.67 -19.92
N LYS A 131 14.74 -2.98 -19.88
CA LYS A 131 13.99 -3.27 -18.66
C LYS A 131 13.87 -4.77 -18.49
N LEU A 132 14.49 -5.29 -17.44
CA LEU A 132 14.52 -6.72 -17.14
C LEU A 132 13.92 -7.02 -15.75
N THR A 133 13.25 -8.15 -15.63
CA THR A 133 12.91 -8.72 -14.33
C THR A 133 14.16 -9.39 -13.75
N THR A 134 14.63 -8.89 -12.61
CA THR A 134 15.89 -9.32 -12.00
C THR A 134 15.73 -9.99 -10.66
N ALA A 135 14.60 -9.79 -9.98
CA ALA A 135 14.33 -10.40 -8.68
C ALA A 135 12.82 -10.54 -8.41
N GLU A 136 12.50 -11.27 -7.36
CA GLU A 136 11.16 -11.42 -6.84
C GLU A 136 11.08 -10.93 -5.39
N TYR A 137 9.89 -10.42 -4.99
CA TYR A 137 9.58 -10.00 -3.63
C TYR A 137 9.00 -11.17 -2.82
N PHE A 138 9.47 -11.28 -1.58
CA PHE A 138 8.92 -12.18 -0.59
C PHE A 138 8.50 -11.37 0.64
N ARG A 139 7.28 -11.63 1.11
CA ARG A 139 6.75 -11.07 2.34
C ARG A 139 7.48 -11.63 3.58
N PRO A 140 7.34 -11.06 4.78
CA PRO A 140 8.00 -11.55 5.99
C PRO A 140 7.81 -13.05 6.26
N SER A 141 6.63 -13.57 5.97
CA SER A 141 6.32 -15.02 6.03
C SER A 141 7.02 -15.88 4.96
N ARG A 142 7.87 -15.27 4.11
CA ARG A 142 8.60 -15.91 3.01
C ARG A 142 7.72 -16.43 1.87
N VAL A 143 6.46 -16.05 1.83
CA VAL A 143 5.58 -16.31 0.70
C VAL A 143 5.89 -15.33 -0.42
N ASN A 144 5.94 -15.81 -1.68
CA ASN A 144 6.12 -14.97 -2.86
C ASN A 144 4.83 -14.19 -3.14
N ILE A 145 4.95 -12.88 -3.37
CA ILE A 145 3.80 -12.03 -3.72
C ILE A 145 3.38 -12.25 -5.19
N HIS A 146 4.30 -12.74 -6.05
CA HIS A 146 4.06 -12.80 -7.49
C HIS A 146 3.01 -13.84 -7.88
N ARG A 147 2.01 -13.40 -8.64
CA ARG A 147 1.05 -14.27 -9.29
C ARG A 147 1.67 -14.87 -10.55
N ARG A 148 1.76 -16.19 -10.63
CA ARG A 148 2.20 -16.92 -11.82
C ARG A 148 1.03 -17.21 -12.74
N ASN A 149 1.27 -17.37 -14.03
CA ASN A 149 0.20 -17.59 -15.03
C ASN A 149 -0.55 -18.92 -14.85
N ASP A 150 0.09 -19.89 -14.21
CA ASP A 150 -0.41 -21.23 -13.90
C ASP A 150 -0.91 -21.36 -12.44
N ASP A 151 -0.91 -20.25 -11.69
CA ASP A 151 -1.41 -20.24 -10.32
C ASP A 151 -2.92 -20.52 -10.33
N ASP A 152 -3.30 -21.67 -9.79
CA ASP A 152 -4.69 -21.97 -9.46
C ASP A 152 -5.18 -20.96 -8.40
N SER A 153 -6.49 -20.71 -8.35
CA SER A 153 -7.12 -19.79 -7.40
C SER A 153 -6.82 -20.07 -5.92
N ARG A 154 -6.22 -21.22 -5.64
CA ARG A 154 -5.81 -21.71 -4.31
C ARG A 154 -4.40 -21.32 -3.92
N ASP A 155 -3.57 -20.85 -4.85
CA ASP A 155 -2.18 -20.52 -4.56
C ASP A 155 -2.05 -19.21 -3.78
N ALA A 156 -1.07 -19.17 -2.88
CA ALA A 156 -0.77 -18.00 -2.07
C ALA A 156 0.01 -16.97 -2.90
N TRP A 157 -0.70 -16.05 -3.53
CA TRP A 157 -0.13 -14.90 -4.24
C TRP A 157 -0.82 -13.61 -3.82
N GLY A 158 -0.14 -12.48 -4.01
CA GLY A 158 -0.65 -11.17 -3.59
C GLY A 158 -0.87 -11.08 -2.08
N VAL A 159 -1.79 -10.20 -1.69
CA VAL A 159 -2.27 -10.07 -0.32
C VAL A 159 -3.76 -10.34 -0.31
N THR A 160 -4.17 -11.31 0.48
CA THR A 160 -5.59 -11.63 0.70
C THR A 160 -6.05 -10.90 1.96
N PRO A 161 -7.22 -10.27 1.98
CA PRO A 161 -7.79 -9.70 3.20
C PRO A 161 -7.89 -10.71 4.33
N ASP A 162 -7.88 -10.21 5.56
CA ASP A 162 -8.02 -11.07 6.74
C ASP A 162 -9.40 -11.73 6.81
N PRO A 163 -9.53 -12.91 7.43
CA PRO A 163 -10.79 -13.65 7.50
C PRO A 163 -11.94 -12.80 8.05
N GLY A 164 -13.04 -12.76 7.31
CA GLY A 164 -14.21 -11.95 7.66
C GLY A 164 -14.08 -10.46 7.33
N CYS A 165 -12.95 -10.00 6.77
CA CYS A 165 -12.72 -8.63 6.32
C CYS A 165 -12.75 -8.50 4.79
N GLU A 166 -13.10 -9.56 4.07
CA GLU A 166 -13.25 -9.54 2.62
C GLU A 166 -14.49 -8.75 2.22
N LEU A 167 -14.32 -7.87 1.26
CA LEU A 167 -15.42 -7.14 0.61
C LEU A 167 -15.00 -6.64 -0.77
N THR A 168 -15.72 -7.07 -1.79
CA THR A 168 -15.54 -6.58 -3.16
C THR A 168 -16.65 -5.60 -3.49
N PRO A 169 -16.38 -4.30 -3.66
CA PRO A 169 -17.39 -3.32 -4.03
C PRO A 169 -17.98 -3.61 -5.41
N THR A 170 -19.24 -3.26 -5.60
CA THR A 170 -19.86 -3.27 -6.92
C THR A 170 -19.25 -2.18 -7.80
N ARG A 171 -19.35 -2.33 -9.13
CA ARG A 171 -18.89 -1.34 -10.10
C ARG A 171 -19.43 0.07 -9.79
N ARG A 172 -20.74 0.18 -9.48
CA ARG A 172 -21.39 1.45 -9.13
C ARG A 172 -20.77 2.10 -7.88
N GLN A 173 -20.41 1.29 -6.87
CA GLN A 173 -19.74 1.80 -5.66
C GLN A 173 -18.33 2.31 -5.95
N LEU A 174 -17.59 1.61 -6.83
CA LEU A 174 -16.25 2.05 -7.26
C LEU A 174 -16.32 3.36 -8.05
N GLU A 175 -17.25 3.47 -9.01
CA GLU A 175 -17.48 4.70 -9.78
C GLU A 175 -17.84 5.88 -8.86
N SER A 176 -18.70 5.66 -7.87
CA SER A 176 -19.08 6.67 -6.89
C SER A 176 -17.89 7.09 -6.01
N LEU A 177 -17.06 6.14 -5.57
CA LEU A 177 -15.85 6.43 -4.80
C LEU A 177 -14.84 7.25 -5.60
N ASP A 178 -14.63 6.92 -6.88
CA ASP A 178 -13.72 7.64 -7.76
C ASP A 178 -14.16 9.12 -7.96
N VAL A 179 -15.45 9.33 -8.22
CA VAL A 179 -16.02 10.68 -8.33
C VAL A 179 -15.84 11.45 -7.02
N TRP A 180 -16.13 10.82 -5.88
CA TRP A 180 -15.98 11.46 -4.57
C TRP A 180 -14.52 11.82 -4.27
N ARG A 181 -13.57 10.93 -4.56
CA ARG A 181 -12.13 11.18 -4.40
C ARG A 181 -11.67 12.36 -5.26
N ARG A 182 -12.06 12.41 -6.52
CA ARG A 182 -11.73 13.53 -7.41
C ARG A 182 -12.24 14.85 -6.86
N LEU A 183 -13.48 14.89 -6.40
CA LEU A 183 -14.07 16.11 -5.82
C LEU A 183 -13.36 16.56 -4.53
N ARG A 184 -12.99 15.59 -3.68
CA ARG A 184 -12.26 15.85 -2.42
C ARG A 184 -10.84 16.35 -2.67
N ASP A 185 -10.13 15.75 -3.61
CA ASP A 185 -8.69 15.93 -3.82
C ASP A 185 -8.39 17.05 -4.84
N THR A 186 -9.42 17.59 -5.52
CA THR A 186 -9.26 18.73 -6.41
C THR A 186 -9.10 20.01 -5.59
N VAL A 187 -7.89 20.56 -5.60
CA VAL A 187 -7.63 21.90 -5.06
C VAL A 187 -8.09 22.92 -6.10
N PRO A 188 -9.01 23.85 -5.78
CA PRO A 188 -9.38 24.93 -6.70
C PRO A 188 -8.11 25.68 -7.14
N SER A 189 -7.86 25.75 -8.44
CA SER A 189 -6.77 26.57 -8.95
C SER A 189 -7.04 28.01 -8.49
N LYS A 190 -6.07 28.66 -7.83
CA LYS A 190 -6.10 30.09 -7.56
C LYS A 190 -5.97 30.82 -8.90
N GLY A 191 -7.06 30.89 -9.66
CA GLY A 191 -7.18 31.71 -10.85
C GLY A 191 -7.48 33.15 -10.44
N ILE A 192 -7.17 34.07 -11.34
CA ILE A 192 -7.17 35.54 -11.23
C ILE A 192 -8.54 36.17 -10.78
N ASP A 193 -9.58 35.33 -10.59
CA ASP A 193 -10.94 35.76 -10.18
C ASP A 193 -11.33 35.35 -8.76
N ALA A 194 -10.37 35.07 -7.88
CA ALA A 194 -10.61 34.54 -6.53
C ALA A 194 -11.47 35.43 -5.62
N ASP A 195 -11.62 36.72 -5.93
CA ASP A 195 -12.39 37.65 -5.09
C ASP A 195 -13.91 37.64 -5.34
N ARG A 196 -14.38 36.98 -6.40
CA ARG A 196 -15.80 36.96 -6.76
C ARG A 196 -16.53 35.67 -6.34
N GLU A 197 -15.82 34.59 -6.13
CA GLU A 197 -16.39 33.25 -5.78
C GLU A 197 -16.20 32.86 -4.32
N ALA A 198 -15.49 33.64 -3.53
CA ALA A 198 -15.26 33.33 -2.10
C ALA A 198 -16.56 33.38 -1.26
N SER A 199 -17.66 33.83 -1.81
CA SER A 199 -18.97 33.85 -1.13
C SER A 199 -19.92 32.73 -1.52
N THR A 200 -19.56 31.92 -2.54
CA THR A 200 -20.46 30.87 -3.03
C THR A 200 -19.90 29.51 -2.71
N SER A 201 -20.35 28.96 -1.58
CA SER A 201 -20.47 27.54 -1.34
C SER A 201 -19.16 26.74 -1.32
N ARG A 202 -18.58 26.59 -0.13
CA ARG A 202 -18.03 25.27 0.24
C ARG A 202 -19.18 24.28 0.15
N THR A 203 -19.49 23.83 -1.05
CA THR A 203 -20.48 22.78 -1.26
C THR A 203 -19.99 21.59 -0.43
N ALA A 204 -20.71 21.28 0.63
CA ALA A 204 -20.39 20.11 1.46
C ALA A 204 -20.29 18.92 0.51
N LEU A 205 -19.14 18.25 0.53
CA LEU A 205 -18.94 17.04 -0.28
C LEU A 205 -20.15 16.12 -0.09
N PRO A 206 -20.74 15.59 -1.15
CA PRO A 206 -21.86 14.67 -1.01
C PRO A 206 -21.46 13.53 -0.08
N ARG A 207 -22.33 13.15 0.84
CA ARG A 207 -22.08 11.99 1.70
C ARG A 207 -21.88 10.78 0.80
N HIS A 208 -20.67 10.24 0.80
CA HIS A 208 -20.34 9.02 0.09
C HIS A 208 -20.32 7.85 1.09
N ALA A 209 -21.08 6.80 0.79
CA ALA A 209 -21.00 5.56 1.54
C ALA A 209 -19.86 4.71 0.97
N ASP A 210 -18.75 4.60 1.69
CA ASP A 210 -17.66 3.72 1.36
C ASP A 210 -17.82 2.38 2.12
N PRO A 211 -18.30 1.31 1.46
CA PRO A 211 -18.56 0.05 2.14
C PRO A 211 -17.29 -0.64 2.64
N VAL A 212 -16.14 -0.45 1.96
CA VAL A 212 -14.87 -1.04 2.40
C VAL A 212 -14.35 -0.33 3.64
N LEU A 213 -14.43 1.01 3.68
CA LEU A 213 -14.08 1.78 4.86
C LEU A 213 -14.99 1.43 6.04
N ALA A 214 -16.31 1.31 5.80
CA ALA A 214 -17.25 0.91 6.85
C ALA A 214 -16.88 -0.48 7.41
N LYS A 215 -16.59 -1.45 6.53
CA LYS A 215 -16.12 -2.78 6.92
C LYS A 215 -14.84 -2.73 7.75
N ALA A 216 -13.87 -1.90 7.37
CA ALA A 216 -12.63 -1.73 8.12
C ALA A 216 -12.87 -1.20 9.54
N LEU A 217 -13.75 -0.22 9.67
CA LEU A 217 -14.14 0.30 10.99
C LEU A 217 -14.84 -0.77 11.85
N ASP A 218 -15.63 -1.65 11.25
CA ASP A 218 -16.26 -2.76 11.96
C ASP A 218 -15.24 -3.83 12.37
N CYS A 219 -14.29 -4.20 11.48
CA CYS A 219 -13.19 -5.11 11.82
C CYS A 219 -12.35 -4.54 12.97
N LEU A 220 -11.98 -3.26 12.94
CA LEU A 220 -11.23 -2.60 14.01
C LEU A 220 -11.98 -2.57 15.37
N ARG A 221 -13.32 -2.60 15.37
CA ARG A 221 -14.13 -2.65 16.60
C ARG A 221 -14.24 -4.07 17.17
N SER A 222 -14.25 -5.08 16.29
CA SER A 222 -14.41 -6.50 16.67
C SER A 222 -13.13 -7.11 17.24
N ASP A 223 -11.98 -6.48 17.02
CA ASP A 223 -10.66 -6.89 17.49
C ASP A 223 -10.37 -6.35 18.92
N ARG A 224 -11.41 -6.36 19.77
CA ARG A 224 -11.35 -5.93 21.18
C ARG A 224 -11.23 -7.12 22.12
#